data_ad0959853666ccd0ee9fa4c2d937bbfe
#
_entry.id   ad0959853666ccd0ee9fa4c2d937bbfe
#
_cell.length_a   1.000
_cell.length_b   1.000
_cell.length_c   1.000
_cell.angle_alpha   90.00
_cell.angle_beta   90.00
_cell.angle_gamma   90.00
#
_symmetry.space_group_name_H-M   'P 1'
#
loop_
_entity.id
_entity.type
_entity.pdbx_description
1 polymer ?
#
loop_
_entity_poly.entity_id
_entity_poly.type
_entity_poly.pdbx_seq_one_letter_code
_entity_poly.pdbx_strand_id
1 'polypeptide(L)'
;PIKYILEYKNLLPKFITIHSEINNNIDDLIDLIKSYGIGVGLSIKPKTSVEFIEKYLDRVDNVLIMSVEPGRGGQKFMDSVVYKIDILDKIRKNKKLNYKISIDGGINKDTIDKVRNVDFVISGSYICMNDDYQSMIDSLR
;
A
#
# COMPACT_ATOMS: atom_id res chain seq x y z
N PRO A 1 7.55 12.63 8.70
CA PRO A 1 7.19 11.25 9.05
C PRO A 1 7.58 10.89 10.48
N ILE A 2 8.80 11.23 10.96
CA ILE A 2 9.34 10.83 12.28
C ILE A 2 8.34 11.14 13.41
N LYS A 3 7.79 12.36 13.48
CA LYS A 3 6.80 12.73 14.51
C LYS A 3 5.63 11.74 14.55
N TYR A 4 5.07 11.38 13.40
CA TYR A 4 3.92 10.47 13.32
C TYR A 4 4.32 9.02 13.67
N ILE A 5 5.51 8.57 13.28
CA ILE A 5 6.01 7.25 13.70
C ILE A 5 6.08 7.17 15.22
N LEU A 6 6.64 8.21 15.88
CA LEU A 6 6.74 8.27 17.34
C LEU A 6 5.38 8.36 18.04
N GLU A 7 4.41 9.00 17.41
CA GLU A 7 3.05 9.12 17.93
C GLU A 7 2.28 7.80 17.81
N TYR A 8 2.29 7.18 16.61
CA TYR A 8 1.49 6.00 16.33
C TYR A 8 2.10 4.68 16.77
N LYS A 9 3.41 4.60 17.06
CA LYS A 9 4.06 3.36 17.53
C LYS A 9 3.39 2.76 18.77
N ASN A 10 2.83 3.61 19.65
CA ASN A 10 2.19 3.17 20.89
C ASN A 10 0.85 2.45 20.66
N LEU A 11 0.27 2.59 19.46
CA LEU A 11 -0.94 1.86 19.05
C LEU A 11 -0.61 0.42 18.61
N LEU A 12 0.66 0.04 18.57
CA LEU A 12 1.17 -1.27 18.15
C LEU A 12 0.57 -1.71 16.79
N PRO A 13 0.60 -0.87 15.75
CA PRO A 13 0.06 -1.24 14.46
C PRO A 13 0.87 -2.39 13.86
N LYS A 14 0.22 -3.22 13.04
CA LYS A 14 0.91 -4.28 12.31
C LYS A 14 1.94 -3.70 11.33
N PHE A 15 1.60 -2.59 10.68
CA PHE A 15 2.46 -1.88 9.74
C PHE A 15 2.34 -0.38 9.93
N ILE A 16 3.45 0.33 9.73
CA ILE A 16 3.45 1.77 9.43
C ILE A 16 3.90 1.92 7.99
N THR A 17 3.02 2.48 7.15
CA THR A 17 3.33 2.72 5.74
C THR A 17 3.76 4.16 5.53
N ILE A 18 4.93 4.34 4.92
CA ILE A 18 5.48 5.63 4.54
C ILE A 18 5.47 5.78 3.02
N HIS A 19 5.34 7.02 2.53
CA HIS A 19 5.48 7.30 1.11
C HIS A 19 6.95 7.25 0.70
N SER A 20 7.24 6.63 -0.44
CA SER A 20 8.60 6.56 -0.98
C SER A 20 9.11 7.90 -1.53
N GLU A 21 8.19 8.82 -1.85
CA GLU A 21 8.50 10.12 -2.48
C GLU A 21 8.69 11.26 -1.46
N ILE A 22 9.04 10.94 -0.23
CA ILE A 22 9.32 11.93 0.81
C ILE A 22 10.78 12.36 0.78
N ASN A 23 11.05 13.56 1.32
CA ASN A 23 12.41 14.12 1.38
C ASN A 23 13.26 13.56 2.54
N ASN A 24 12.80 12.56 3.25
CA ASN A 24 13.56 11.90 4.32
C ASN A 24 14.38 10.73 3.77
N ASN A 25 15.42 10.37 4.48
CA ASN A 25 16.14 9.13 4.20
C ASN A 25 15.21 7.94 4.52
N ILE A 26 14.87 7.15 3.49
CA ILE A 26 13.97 5.98 3.62
C ILE A 26 14.60 4.90 4.49
N ASP A 27 15.92 4.69 4.38
CA ASP A 27 16.64 3.69 5.17
C ASP A 27 16.52 3.97 6.67
N ASP A 28 16.74 5.23 7.08
CA ASP A 28 16.62 5.65 8.48
C ASP A 28 15.19 5.46 9.02
N LEU A 29 14.17 5.71 8.18
CA LEU A 29 12.78 5.51 8.57
C LEU A 29 12.41 4.04 8.69
N ILE A 30 12.91 3.19 7.79
CA ILE A 30 12.75 1.74 7.87
C ILE A 30 13.35 1.23 9.19
N ASP A 31 14.58 1.63 9.50
CA ASP A 31 15.27 1.22 10.73
C ASP A 31 14.55 1.73 11.98
N LEU A 32 14.08 2.97 11.96
CA LEU A 32 13.30 3.53 13.05
C LEU A 32 12.00 2.74 13.32
N ILE A 33 11.21 2.43 12.28
CA ILE A 33 9.96 1.69 12.44
C ILE A 33 10.25 0.28 12.96
N LYS A 34 11.24 -0.40 12.38
CA LYS A 34 11.64 -1.75 12.80
C LYS A 34 12.16 -1.80 14.23
N SER A 35 12.83 -0.76 14.72
CA SER A 35 13.33 -0.68 16.09
C SER A 35 12.22 -0.76 17.14
N TYR A 36 10.97 -0.48 16.75
CA TYR A 36 9.78 -0.63 17.61
C TYR A 36 9.07 -1.97 17.43
N GLY A 37 9.63 -2.91 16.66
CA GLY A 37 8.99 -4.20 16.36
C GLY A 37 7.76 -4.09 15.44
N ILE A 38 7.64 -2.99 14.68
CA ILE A 38 6.52 -2.71 13.78
C ILE A 38 6.95 -3.03 12.35
N GLY A 39 6.06 -3.65 11.58
CA GLY A 39 6.28 -3.91 10.16
C GLY A 39 6.31 -2.62 9.33
N VAL A 40 7.12 -2.61 8.28
CA VAL A 40 7.29 -1.45 7.41
C VAL A 40 6.50 -1.63 6.13
N GLY A 41 5.61 -0.69 5.84
CA GLY A 41 5.01 -0.51 4.52
C GLY A 41 5.71 0.62 3.76
N LEU A 42 5.84 0.46 2.44
CA LEU A 42 6.33 1.49 1.54
C LEU A 42 5.30 1.72 0.43
N SER A 43 4.80 2.95 0.30
CA SER A 43 3.84 3.27 -0.76
C SER A 43 4.48 3.97 -1.94
N ILE A 44 3.94 3.70 -3.13
CA ILE A 44 4.30 4.36 -4.39
C ILE A 44 3.09 5.02 -5.02
N LYS A 45 3.25 6.27 -5.47
CA LYS A 45 2.23 7.02 -6.21
C LYS A 45 1.99 6.44 -7.60
N PRO A 46 0.88 6.81 -8.28
CA PRO A 46 0.61 6.32 -9.63
C PRO A 46 1.76 6.54 -10.61
N LYS A 47 2.44 7.66 -10.52
CA LYS A 47 3.56 8.03 -11.41
C LYS A 47 4.93 7.49 -10.99
N THR A 48 5.05 6.95 -9.79
CA THR A 48 6.32 6.41 -9.27
C THR A 48 6.48 4.97 -9.74
N SER A 49 7.59 4.64 -10.36
CA SER A 49 7.86 3.29 -10.85
C SER A 49 8.25 2.33 -9.73
N VAL A 50 8.15 1.02 -9.98
CA VAL A 50 8.55 -0.02 -9.02
C VAL A 50 10.07 0.00 -8.80
N GLU A 51 10.84 0.29 -9.85
CA GLU A 51 12.31 0.36 -9.80
C GLU A 51 12.79 1.39 -8.76
N PHE A 52 12.01 2.47 -8.54
CA PHE A 52 12.34 3.49 -7.56
C PHE A 52 12.49 2.93 -6.14
N ILE A 53 11.73 1.88 -5.81
CA ILE A 53 11.72 1.25 -4.49
C ILE A 53 12.41 -0.11 -4.46
N GLU A 54 12.92 -0.61 -5.58
CA GLU A 54 13.41 -2.00 -5.70
C GLU A 54 14.50 -2.34 -4.66
N LYS A 55 15.36 -1.38 -4.34
CA LYS A 55 16.44 -1.53 -3.35
C LYS A 55 15.95 -1.69 -1.89
N TYR A 56 14.67 -1.43 -1.62
CA TYR A 56 14.08 -1.55 -0.29
C TYR A 56 13.21 -2.80 -0.12
N LEU A 57 12.91 -3.52 -1.21
CA LEU A 57 11.93 -4.61 -1.20
C LEU A 57 12.29 -5.78 -0.29
N ASP A 58 13.57 -5.99 0.01
CA ASP A 58 14.05 -6.99 0.95
C ASP A 58 13.94 -6.56 2.42
N ARG A 59 13.65 -5.27 2.65
CA ARG A 59 13.59 -4.64 3.96
C ARG A 59 12.18 -4.24 4.40
N VAL A 60 11.19 -4.36 3.52
CA VAL A 60 9.80 -3.97 3.81
C VAL A 60 8.88 -5.19 3.91
N ASP A 61 7.80 -5.05 4.67
CA ASP A 61 6.82 -6.09 4.91
C ASP A 61 5.56 -5.91 4.04
N ASN A 62 5.35 -4.70 3.51
CA ASN A 62 4.23 -4.39 2.63
C ASN A 62 4.61 -3.33 1.59
N VAL A 63 4.15 -3.50 0.35
CA VAL A 63 4.22 -2.49 -0.71
C VAL A 63 2.81 -2.06 -1.05
N LEU A 64 2.52 -0.76 -0.89
CA LEU A 64 1.22 -0.18 -1.18
C LEU A 64 1.26 0.57 -2.52
N ILE A 65 0.50 0.08 -3.49
CA ILE A 65 0.32 0.76 -4.77
C ILE A 65 -0.84 1.76 -4.61
N MET A 66 -0.56 3.05 -4.81
CA MET A 66 -1.62 4.04 -4.91
C MET A 66 -2.21 4.00 -6.31
N SER A 67 -3.50 3.74 -6.41
CA SER A 67 -4.26 3.75 -7.68
C SER A 67 -5.03 5.06 -7.93
N VAL A 68 -4.77 6.06 -7.10
CA VAL A 68 -5.21 7.45 -7.21
C VAL A 68 -4.10 8.38 -6.73
N GLU A 69 -4.15 9.64 -7.07
CA GLU A 69 -3.23 10.62 -6.47
C GLU A 69 -3.61 10.82 -4.98
N PRO A 70 -2.64 10.73 -4.07
CA PRO A 70 -2.91 10.87 -2.64
C PRO A 70 -3.44 12.27 -2.27
N GLY A 71 -4.29 12.33 -1.23
CA GLY A 71 -4.77 13.58 -0.65
C GLY A 71 -6.26 13.87 -0.81
N ARG A 72 -7.00 13.10 -1.61
CA ARG A 72 -8.47 13.23 -1.74
C ARG A 72 -9.12 11.85 -1.81
N GLY A 73 -10.22 11.66 -1.09
CA GLY A 73 -11.08 10.50 -1.24
C GLY A 73 -11.96 10.57 -2.51
N GLY A 74 -12.60 9.45 -2.88
CA GLY A 74 -13.60 9.38 -3.94
C GLY A 74 -13.08 9.56 -5.37
N GLN A 75 -11.78 9.46 -5.60
CA GLN A 75 -11.19 9.53 -6.93
C GLN A 75 -11.40 8.24 -7.72
N LYS A 76 -11.41 8.37 -9.05
CA LYS A 76 -11.50 7.23 -9.96
C LYS A 76 -10.21 6.42 -9.97
N PHE A 77 -10.36 5.10 -9.96
CA PHE A 77 -9.26 4.16 -10.12
C PHE A 77 -8.46 4.40 -11.40
N MET A 78 -7.15 4.35 -11.30
CA MET A 78 -6.23 4.53 -12.44
C MET A 78 -5.74 3.16 -12.93
N ASP A 79 -6.28 2.68 -14.04
CA ASP A 79 -5.88 1.40 -14.64
C ASP A 79 -4.38 1.31 -14.98
N SER A 80 -3.76 2.47 -15.20
CA SER A 80 -2.34 2.57 -15.53
C SER A 80 -1.38 2.08 -14.44
N VAL A 81 -1.88 1.72 -13.23
CA VAL A 81 -1.02 1.20 -12.16
C VAL A 81 -1.07 -0.32 -12.03
N VAL A 82 -2.02 -0.99 -12.69
CA VAL A 82 -2.26 -2.45 -12.51
C VAL A 82 -1.02 -3.28 -12.84
N TYR A 83 -0.27 -2.91 -13.86
CA TYR A 83 0.96 -3.61 -14.25
C TYR A 83 2.02 -3.69 -13.14
N LYS A 84 1.99 -2.76 -12.16
CA LYS A 84 2.92 -2.77 -11.04
C LYS A 84 2.72 -3.98 -10.13
N ILE A 85 1.49 -4.50 -10.04
CA ILE A 85 1.16 -5.71 -9.29
C ILE A 85 1.98 -6.88 -9.83
N ASP A 86 1.97 -7.07 -11.15
CA ASP A 86 2.69 -8.16 -11.82
C ASP A 86 4.21 -8.02 -11.68
N ILE A 87 4.73 -6.79 -11.77
CA ILE A 87 6.16 -6.53 -11.57
C ILE A 87 6.57 -6.89 -10.14
N LEU A 88 5.84 -6.39 -9.15
CA LEU A 88 6.14 -6.68 -7.73
C LEU A 88 6.03 -8.18 -7.44
N ASP A 89 5.00 -8.86 -7.95
CA ASP A 89 4.85 -10.30 -7.74
C ASP A 89 5.98 -11.10 -8.38
N LYS A 90 6.43 -10.73 -9.59
CA LYS A 90 7.60 -11.33 -10.25
C LYS A 90 8.89 -11.12 -9.44
N ILE A 91 9.14 -9.90 -8.96
CA ILE A 91 10.33 -9.61 -8.13
C ILE A 91 10.27 -10.43 -6.84
N ARG A 92 9.10 -10.45 -6.16
CA ARG A 92 8.88 -11.21 -4.94
C ARG A 92 9.21 -12.70 -5.13
N LYS A 93 8.71 -13.31 -6.19
CA LYS A 93 8.96 -14.74 -6.51
C LYS A 93 10.40 -14.99 -6.88
N ASN A 94 10.99 -14.19 -7.75
CA ASN A 94 12.35 -14.39 -8.25
C ASN A 94 13.41 -14.23 -7.16
N LYS A 95 13.24 -13.24 -6.29
CA LYS A 95 14.15 -12.94 -5.18
C LYS A 95 13.76 -13.65 -3.88
N LYS A 96 12.68 -14.47 -3.87
CA LYS A 96 12.15 -15.18 -2.68
C LYS A 96 11.87 -14.25 -1.50
N LEU A 97 11.28 -13.09 -1.77
CA LEU A 97 10.93 -12.09 -0.78
C LEU A 97 9.52 -12.34 -0.24
N ASN A 98 9.23 -11.83 0.97
CA ASN A 98 7.98 -12.14 1.70
C ASN A 98 7.05 -10.94 1.89
N TYR A 99 7.33 -9.78 1.26
CA TYR A 99 6.45 -8.63 1.40
C TYR A 99 5.06 -8.90 0.82
N LYS A 100 4.07 -8.23 1.39
CA LYS A 100 2.70 -8.22 0.88
C LYS A 100 2.54 -7.10 -0.15
N ILE A 101 1.62 -7.28 -1.09
CA ILE A 101 1.25 -6.29 -2.08
C ILE A 101 -0.16 -5.81 -1.72
N SER A 102 -0.32 -4.51 -1.55
CA SER A 102 -1.62 -3.87 -1.30
C SER A 102 -1.89 -2.77 -2.31
N ILE A 103 -3.17 -2.41 -2.47
CA ILE A 103 -3.59 -1.34 -3.36
C ILE A 103 -4.64 -0.47 -2.69
N ASP A 104 -4.54 0.85 -2.89
CA ASP A 104 -5.46 1.85 -2.35
C ASP A 104 -5.85 2.88 -3.41
N GLY A 105 -7.15 3.13 -3.50
CA GLY A 105 -7.74 4.19 -4.31
C GLY A 105 -8.74 3.71 -5.35
N GLY A 106 -9.99 4.16 -5.24
CA GLY A 106 -11.05 3.88 -6.20
C GLY A 106 -11.46 2.40 -6.31
N ILE A 107 -11.18 1.59 -5.28
CA ILE A 107 -11.55 0.18 -5.25
C ILE A 107 -13.05 0.06 -4.95
N ASN A 108 -13.76 -0.64 -5.84
CA ASN A 108 -15.18 -0.92 -5.78
C ASN A 108 -15.50 -2.19 -6.59
N LYS A 109 -16.78 -2.59 -6.69
CA LYS A 109 -17.22 -3.79 -7.41
C LYS A 109 -16.80 -3.84 -8.89
N ASP A 110 -16.59 -2.68 -9.53
CA ASP A 110 -16.27 -2.61 -10.97
C ASP A 110 -14.75 -2.66 -11.22
N THR A 111 -13.94 -2.42 -10.16
CA THR A 111 -12.48 -2.36 -10.26
C THR A 111 -11.77 -3.52 -9.55
N ILE A 112 -12.45 -4.21 -8.63
CA ILE A 112 -11.86 -5.29 -7.83
C ILE A 112 -11.27 -6.42 -8.69
N ASP A 113 -11.91 -6.77 -9.80
CA ASP A 113 -11.44 -7.84 -10.68
C ASP A 113 -10.08 -7.54 -11.34
N LYS A 114 -9.74 -6.25 -11.49
CA LYS A 114 -8.46 -5.80 -12.05
C LYS A 114 -7.28 -6.02 -11.11
N VAL A 115 -7.56 -6.22 -9.81
CA VAL A 115 -6.55 -6.23 -8.75
C VAL A 115 -6.57 -7.49 -7.88
N ARG A 116 -7.18 -8.59 -8.36
CA ARG A 116 -7.31 -9.84 -7.59
C ARG A 116 -5.99 -10.50 -7.19
N ASN A 117 -4.88 -10.11 -7.82
CA ASN A 117 -3.55 -10.66 -7.53
C ASN A 117 -2.80 -9.93 -6.40
N VAL A 118 -3.45 -9.00 -5.68
CA VAL A 118 -2.86 -8.38 -4.48
C VAL A 118 -3.19 -9.18 -3.21
N ASP A 119 -2.40 -9.01 -2.17
CA ASP A 119 -2.66 -9.62 -0.87
C ASP A 119 -3.73 -8.83 -0.08
N PHE A 120 -3.83 -7.50 -0.25
CA PHE A 120 -4.81 -6.65 0.42
C PHE A 120 -5.34 -5.55 -0.50
N VAL A 121 -6.63 -5.26 -0.36
CA VAL A 121 -7.27 -4.08 -0.96
C VAL A 121 -7.71 -3.10 0.13
N ILE A 122 -7.58 -1.80 -0.15
CA ILE A 122 -8.07 -0.73 0.71
C ILE A 122 -9.20 -0.04 -0.03
N SER A 123 -10.38 -0.05 0.55
CA SER A 123 -11.58 0.57 0.00
C SER A 123 -12.25 1.44 1.07
N GLY A 124 -12.18 2.75 0.90
CA GLY A 124 -12.74 3.72 1.84
C GLY A 124 -14.13 4.17 1.41
N SER A 125 -14.21 5.14 0.50
CA SER A 125 -15.48 5.79 0.12
C SER A 125 -16.55 4.81 -0.35
N TYR A 126 -16.18 3.75 -1.06
CA TYR A 126 -17.12 2.73 -1.55
C TYR A 126 -17.85 2.02 -0.41
N ILE A 127 -17.16 1.75 0.69
CA ILE A 127 -17.76 1.10 1.86
C ILE A 127 -18.44 2.16 2.73
N CYS A 128 -17.70 3.20 3.14
CA CYS A 128 -18.14 4.12 4.19
C CYS A 128 -19.27 5.09 3.78
N MET A 129 -19.52 5.26 2.48
CA MET A 129 -20.62 6.12 1.96
C MET A 129 -21.91 5.33 1.69
N ASN A 130 -21.99 4.07 2.11
CA ASN A 130 -23.18 3.24 1.99
C ASN A 130 -23.71 2.87 3.37
N ASP A 131 -25.01 2.59 3.46
CA ASP A 131 -25.67 2.21 4.71
C ASP A 131 -25.39 0.76 5.11
N ASP A 132 -25.17 -0.13 4.14
CA ASP A 132 -24.88 -1.55 4.34
C ASP A 132 -23.39 -1.86 4.05
N TYR A 133 -22.54 -1.62 5.04
CA TYR A 133 -21.10 -1.87 4.95
C TYR A 133 -20.77 -3.33 4.65
N GLN A 134 -21.54 -4.27 5.22
CA GLN A 134 -21.27 -5.70 5.03
C GLN A 134 -21.50 -6.13 3.58
N SER A 135 -22.60 -5.70 2.97
CA SER A 135 -22.88 -5.95 1.56
C SER A 135 -21.81 -5.36 0.65
N MET A 136 -21.31 -4.15 0.97
CA MET A 136 -20.20 -3.53 0.21
C MET A 136 -18.90 -4.34 0.34
N ILE A 137 -18.56 -4.81 1.54
CA ILE A 137 -17.38 -5.65 1.78
C ILE A 137 -17.52 -6.98 1.02
N ASP A 138 -18.67 -7.62 1.08
CA ASP A 138 -18.90 -8.91 0.42
C ASP A 138 -18.83 -8.80 -1.11
N SER A 139 -19.18 -7.65 -1.68
CA SER A 139 -19.02 -7.38 -3.11
C SER A 139 -17.57 -7.25 -3.59
N LEU A 140 -16.61 -7.15 -2.66
CA LEU A 140 -15.17 -7.03 -2.93
C LEU A 140 -14.40 -8.37 -2.72
N ARG A 141 -15.08 -9.45 -2.37
CA ARG A 141 -14.50 -10.77 -2.08
C ARG A 141 -14.53 -11.78 -3.24
#